data_53ea2b4ec2aaedeb4c9c88a385baf30b
#
_entry.id   53ea2b4ec2aaedeb4c9c88a385baf30b
#
_cell.length_a   1.000
_cell.length_b   1.000
_cell.length_c   1.000
_cell.angle_alpha   90.00
_cell.angle_beta   90.00
_cell.angle_gamma   90.00
#
_symmetry.space_group_name_H-M   'P 1'
#
loop_
_entity.id
_entity.type
_entity.pdbx_description
1 polymer ?
#
loop_
_entity_poly.entity_id
_entity_poly.type
_entity_poly.pdbx_seq_one_letter_code
_entity_poly.pdbx_strand_id
1 'polypeptide(L)'
;MPRKKTSVWFKGLELLTRMSAPRPKKKVAVRKTAPAKAAQVARPAAKPAKRAGKAHVGRAQPAGTAGRWIRSYHSAPPRAGHLVNHLAYALYLPAGAARGTGLPLVVMLHGCKQTAESFAAGTRVCRLADRAGFAVLLPEQAKTAHAQRCWHWHGDHAQSEAPAVASLVDAIAREHGFDRERVYLAGISAGAGLASVLAMRHPLRFAAVGLHSGPVFGAASSTMTAMSVMRHGSREDPVHLVDAALDVAAHPGVPAFIVQGEIDAVVARRNAVQLGMQFARINRLLDAQGELRVGEIRTHSRDAVAYTDYVKSGRLVVRVCVVRGLGHAWSGGDPREAFHSDRGPDAMAMMWQFFRRQHRSAADEMV
;
A
#
# COMPACT_ATOMS: atom_id res chain seq x y z
N MET A 1 -15.03 30.77 -29.01
CA MET A 1 -13.80 30.38 -28.31
C MET A 1 -14.19 29.73 -27.00
N PRO A 2 -13.97 28.42 -26.76
CA PRO A 2 -14.33 27.78 -25.53
C PRO A 2 -13.23 27.96 -24.48
N ARG A 3 -13.59 28.44 -23.29
CA ARG A 3 -12.72 28.56 -22.11
C ARG A 3 -12.24 27.19 -21.66
N LYS A 4 -10.92 26.93 -21.67
CA LYS A 4 -10.27 25.76 -21.13
C LYS A 4 -10.48 25.74 -19.60
N LYS A 5 -11.30 24.81 -19.10
CA LYS A 5 -11.37 24.48 -17.68
C LYS A 5 -10.07 23.73 -17.31
N THR A 6 -9.10 24.41 -16.70
CA THR A 6 -7.93 23.76 -16.10
C THR A 6 -8.39 22.89 -14.94
N SER A 7 -8.17 21.60 -15.06
CA SER A 7 -8.52 20.60 -14.05
C SER A 7 -7.85 20.94 -12.72
N VAL A 8 -8.59 20.82 -11.61
CA VAL A 8 -8.12 20.98 -10.22
C VAL A 8 -6.89 20.09 -9.91
N TRP A 9 -6.70 19.04 -10.68
CA TRP A 9 -5.58 18.09 -10.64
C TRP A 9 -4.21 18.69 -11.01
N PHE A 10 -4.13 19.59 -11.97
CA PHE A 10 -2.87 20.24 -12.36
C PHE A 10 -2.31 21.13 -11.24
N LYS A 11 -3.18 21.81 -10.48
CA LYS A 11 -2.75 22.62 -9.33
C LYS A 11 -2.18 21.80 -8.18
N GLY A 12 -2.62 20.57 -7.97
CA GLY A 12 -2.09 19.68 -6.95
C GLY A 12 -0.67 19.18 -7.24
N LEU A 13 -0.34 18.99 -8.51
CA LEU A 13 0.98 18.54 -8.95
C LEU A 13 2.03 19.68 -8.89
N GLU A 14 1.64 20.94 -9.23
CA GLU A 14 2.50 22.11 -9.05
C GLU A 14 2.85 22.39 -7.59
N LEU A 15 1.93 22.09 -6.64
CA LEU A 15 2.21 22.23 -5.20
C LEU A 15 3.27 21.25 -4.72
N LEU A 16 3.30 20.02 -5.27
CA LEU A 16 4.31 19.01 -4.93
C LEU A 16 5.71 19.41 -5.38
N THR A 17 5.84 20.09 -6.53
CA THR A 17 7.13 20.55 -7.04
C THR A 17 7.67 21.79 -6.32
N ARG A 18 6.81 22.68 -5.81
CA ARG A 18 7.23 23.90 -5.06
C ARG A 18 7.72 23.62 -3.64
N MET A 19 7.38 22.50 -3.03
CA MET A 19 7.77 22.18 -1.64
C MET A 19 9.14 21.51 -1.51
N SER A 20 9.83 21.21 -2.61
CA SER A 20 11.14 20.52 -2.61
C SER A 20 12.35 21.45 -2.79
N ALA A 21 12.19 22.77 -2.84
CA ALA A 21 13.30 23.71 -2.94
C ALA A 21 13.85 24.06 -1.55
N PRO A 22 15.18 24.01 -1.31
CA PRO A 22 15.77 24.39 -0.02
C PRO A 22 15.65 25.90 0.21
N ARG A 23 15.11 26.29 1.37
CA ARG A 23 15.03 27.70 1.80
C ARG A 23 16.44 28.26 2.06
N PRO A 24 16.76 29.48 1.63
CA PRO A 24 18.04 30.11 1.96
C PRO A 24 18.13 30.38 3.46
N LYS A 25 19.26 30.00 4.06
CA LYS A 25 19.56 30.21 5.48
C LYS A 25 19.75 31.73 5.75
N LYS A 26 18.90 32.34 6.55
CA LYS A 26 19.14 33.70 7.10
C LYS A 26 20.31 33.62 8.07
N LYS A 27 21.32 34.48 7.85
CA LYS A 27 22.43 34.72 8.79
C LYS A 27 21.90 35.36 10.06
N VAL A 28 22.05 34.69 11.19
CA VAL A 28 21.76 35.26 12.53
C VAL A 28 23.04 35.90 13.06
N ALA A 29 22.96 37.17 13.38
CA ALA A 29 24.06 37.92 14.01
C ALA A 29 24.28 37.47 15.45
N VAL A 30 25.50 37.10 15.79
CA VAL A 30 25.93 36.69 17.12
C VAL A 30 26.09 37.95 17.99
N ARG A 31 25.27 38.06 19.02
CA ARG A 31 25.41 39.07 20.08
C ARG A 31 26.17 38.43 21.24
N LYS A 32 27.39 38.96 21.53
CA LYS A 32 28.19 38.56 22.70
C LYS A 32 27.53 39.10 23.98
N THR A 33 27.30 38.21 24.95
CA THR A 33 26.98 38.61 26.33
C THR A 33 27.91 37.88 27.30
N ALA A 34 28.33 38.61 28.32
CA ALA A 34 29.31 38.27 29.33
C ALA A 34 28.77 37.28 30.40
N PRO A 35 29.64 36.66 31.23
CA PRO A 35 29.30 35.51 32.07
C PRO A 35 28.55 35.92 33.37
N ALA A 36 27.51 35.22 33.72
CA ALA A 36 26.82 35.33 35.00
C ALA A 36 27.03 34.08 35.87
N LYS A 37 27.17 34.34 37.16
CA LYS A 37 27.55 33.45 38.27
C LYS A 37 26.66 32.19 38.43
N ALA A 38 27.31 31.11 38.86
CA ALA A 38 26.69 29.87 39.31
C ALA A 38 25.75 30.11 40.52
N ALA A 39 24.52 29.63 40.41
CA ALA A 39 23.61 29.44 41.55
C ALA A 39 23.22 27.94 41.59
N GLN A 40 23.52 27.29 42.72
CA GLN A 40 23.08 25.94 43.03
C GLN A 40 21.56 25.90 43.14
N VAL A 41 20.90 25.00 42.36
CA VAL A 41 19.49 24.72 42.50
C VAL A 41 19.29 23.26 42.88
N ALA A 42 18.57 23.07 43.99
CA ALA A 42 18.23 21.79 44.59
C ALA A 42 17.38 20.90 43.64
N ARG A 43 17.64 19.58 43.68
CA ARG A 43 16.86 18.56 42.97
C ARG A 43 15.43 18.48 43.52
N PRO A 44 14.39 18.56 42.69
CA PRO A 44 13.05 18.15 43.09
C PRO A 44 12.88 16.63 42.95
N ALA A 45 12.18 16.04 43.92
CA ALA A 45 11.85 14.64 44.03
C ALA A 45 11.01 14.16 42.82
N ALA A 46 11.29 12.93 42.37
CA ALA A 46 10.56 12.25 41.30
C ALA A 46 9.08 12.04 41.66
N LYS A 47 8.17 12.54 40.82
CA LYS A 47 6.74 12.20 40.89
C LYS A 47 6.50 10.82 40.19
N PRO A 48 5.57 9.98 40.72
CA PRO A 48 5.33 8.65 40.18
C PRO A 48 4.74 8.71 38.76
N ALA A 49 5.18 7.77 37.91
CA ALA A 49 4.72 7.58 36.55
C ALA A 49 3.20 7.43 36.49
N LYS A 50 2.53 8.27 35.71
CA LYS A 50 1.10 8.12 35.41
C LYS A 50 0.89 6.94 34.48
N ARG A 51 -0.04 6.06 34.89
CA ARG A 51 -0.55 4.88 34.21
C ARG A 51 -0.88 5.15 32.73
N ALA A 52 -0.71 4.09 31.95
CA ALA A 52 -1.04 3.95 30.52
C ALA A 52 -2.28 4.74 30.09
N GLY A 53 -2.12 5.52 29.04
CA GLY A 53 -3.17 6.37 28.49
C GLY A 53 -4.36 5.56 27.99
N LYS A 54 -5.55 6.01 28.37
CA LYS A 54 -6.84 5.54 27.86
C LYS A 54 -6.84 5.60 26.34
N ALA A 55 -7.26 4.49 25.71
CA ALA A 55 -7.51 4.44 24.27
C ALA A 55 -8.43 5.62 23.87
N HIS A 56 -7.99 6.45 22.94
CA HIS A 56 -8.83 7.48 22.33
C HIS A 56 -9.90 6.80 21.46
N VAL A 57 -11.08 6.59 22.05
CA VAL A 57 -12.32 6.32 21.31
C VAL A 57 -12.76 7.64 20.71
N GLY A 58 -12.61 7.81 19.39
CA GLY A 58 -13.11 9.03 18.79
C GLY A 58 -12.69 9.30 17.34
N ARG A 59 -13.04 8.39 16.42
CA ARG A 59 -13.38 8.72 15.03
C ARG A 59 -14.38 7.68 14.52
N ALA A 60 -15.42 8.15 13.80
CA ALA A 60 -16.57 7.36 13.48
C ALA A 60 -16.24 6.09 12.68
N GLN A 61 -16.80 4.97 13.11
CA GLN A 61 -16.83 3.71 12.36
C GLN A 61 -17.39 3.97 10.96
N PRO A 62 -16.89 3.30 9.90
CA PRO A 62 -17.44 3.41 8.55
C PRO A 62 -18.96 3.13 8.55
N ALA A 63 -19.74 4.03 7.96
CA ALA A 63 -21.18 3.95 7.99
C ALA A 63 -21.72 2.64 7.39
N GLY A 64 -22.74 2.05 8.06
CA GLY A 64 -23.43 0.84 7.59
C GLY A 64 -22.60 -0.44 7.71
N THR A 65 -21.72 -0.51 8.72
CA THR A 65 -20.95 -1.71 9.08
C THR A 65 -21.38 -2.21 10.46
N ALA A 66 -21.41 -3.53 10.65
CA ALA A 66 -21.89 -4.18 11.87
C ALA A 66 -20.73 -4.63 12.79
N GLY A 67 -19.50 -4.67 12.27
CA GLY A 67 -18.33 -5.10 13.00
C GLY A 67 -17.73 -4.04 13.92
N ARG A 68 -16.53 -4.26 14.41
CA ARG A 68 -15.82 -3.39 15.37
C ARG A 68 -14.64 -2.70 14.72
N TRP A 69 -14.58 -1.36 14.81
CA TRP A 69 -13.48 -0.52 14.37
C TRP A 69 -12.56 -0.18 15.55
N ILE A 70 -11.28 -0.48 15.43
CA ILE A 70 -10.25 -0.26 16.45
C ILE A 70 -9.17 0.65 15.86
N ARG A 71 -8.79 1.72 16.57
CA ARG A 71 -7.64 2.57 16.24
C ARG A 71 -6.54 2.34 17.26
N SER A 72 -5.31 2.17 16.78
CA SER A 72 -4.14 1.98 17.65
C SER A 72 -2.84 2.38 16.93
N TYR A 73 -1.73 2.16 17.61
CA TYR A 73 -0.38 2.39 17.12
C TYR A 73 0.46 1.13 17.31
N HIS A 74 1.30 0.85 16.34
CA HIS A 74 2.31 -0.21 16.42
C HIS A 74 3.68 0.41 16.58
N SER A 75 4.45 -0.03 17.58
CA SER A 75 5.87 0.30 17.75
C SER A 75 6.68 -0.64 16.86
N ALA A 76 7.01 -0.19 15.69
CA ALA A 76 7.84 -0.94 14.75
C ALA A 76 9.32 -0.87 15.14
N PRO A 77 10.16 -1.79 14.64
CA PRO A 77 11.61 -1.70 14.81
C PRO A 77 12.16 -0.33 14.40
N PRO A 78 13.18 0.20 15.11
CA PRO A 78 13.78 1.49 14.78
C PRO A 78 14.28 1.52 13.33
N ARG A 79 14.12 2.68 12.68
CA ARG A 79 14.75 2.97 11.38
C ARG A 79 16.03 3.75 11.59
N ALA A 80 16.99 3.61 10.66
CA ALA A 80 18.22 4.40 10.69
C ALA A 80 17.88 5.91 10.79
N GLY A 81 18.44 6.60 11.77
CA GLY A 81 18.19 8.03 12.04
C GLY A 81 16.88 8.34 12.80
N HIS A 82 16.10 7.33 13.22
CA HIS A 82 14.86 7.53 13.97
C HIS A 82 14.85 6.66 15.22
N LEU A 83 14.82 7.28 16.41
CA LEU A 83 14.74 6.57 17.70
C LEU A 83 13.37 5.90 17.95
N VAL A 84 12.33 6.42 17.31
CA VAL A 84 10.96 5.96 17.48
C VAL A 84 10.32 5.78 16.10
N ASN A 85 9.72 4.63 15.88
CA ASN A 85 9.02 4.28 14.65
C ASN A 85 7.61 3.80 14.99
N HIS A 86 6.66 4.75 15.12
CA HIS A 86 5.27 4.44 15.40
C HIS A 86 4.44 4.50 14.13
N LEU A 87 3.76 3.41 13.82
CA LEU A 87 2.83 3.31 12.70
C LEU A 87 1.40 3.27 13.24
N ALA A 88 0.61 4.29 12.90
CA ALA A 88 -0.82 4.31 13.19
C ALA A 88 -1.54 3.28 12.32
N TYR A 89 -2.60 2.67 12.85
CA TYR A 89 -3.44 1.76 12.06
C TYR A 89 -4.88 1.76 12.56
N ALA A 90 -5.79 1.33 11.69
CA ALA A 90 -7.10 0.88 12.05
C ALA A 90 -7.23 -0.63 11.79
N LEU A 91 -7.96 -1.32 12.66
CA LEU A 91 -8.32 -2.72 12.48
C LEU A 91 -9.85 -2.83 12.52
N TYR A 92 -10.41 -3.42 11.48
CA TYR A 92 -11.82 -3.77 11.43
C TYR A 92 -12.00 -5.27 11.62
N LEU A 93 -12.78 -5.63 12.62
CA LEU A 93 -13.21 -7.01 12.88
C LEU A 93 -14.66 -7.15 12.45
N PRO A 94 -15.03 -8.08 11.54
CA PRO A 94 -16.41 -8.25 11.11
C PRO A 94 -17.30 -8.69 12.27
N ALA A 95 -18.61 -8.50 12.14
CA ALA A 95 -19.58 -8.89 13.16
C ALA A 95 -19.46 -10.39 13.47
N GLY A 96 -19.53 -10.74 14.77
CA GLY A 96 -19.40 -12.13 15.23
C GLY A 96 -17.98 -12.69 15.24
N ALA A 97 -16.96 -11.91 14.84
CA ALA A 97 -15.56 -12.34 14.91
C ALA A 97 -15.10 -12.55 16.35
N ALA A 98 -14.75 -13.77 16.70
CA ALA A 98 -14.07 -14.11 17.96
C ALA A 98 -12.56 -14.17 17.76
N ARG A 99 -11.78 -13.94 18.82
CA ARG A 99 -10.31 -14.15 18.79
C ARG A 99 -9.99 -15.63 18.54
N GLY A 100 -8.95 -15.88 17.73
CA GLY A 100 -8.48 -17.24 17.48
C GLY A 100 -9.31 -18.06 16.48
N THR A 101 -10.26 -17.45 15.78
CA THR A 101 -11.10 -18.15 14.79
C THR A 101 -10.40 -18.38 13.44
N GLY A 102 -9.13 -18.01 13.31
CA GLY A 102 -8.39 -18.20 12.06
C GLY A 102 -8.99 -17.42 10.88
N LEU A 103 -9.52 -16.21 11.12
CA LEU A 103 -10.05 -15.37 10.03
C LEU A 103 -8.95 -14.99 9.05
N PRO A 104 -9.25 -14.90 7.74
CA PRO A 104 -8.36 -14.24 6.78
C PRO A 104 -8.16 -12.77 7.16
N LEU A 105 -6.98 -12.23 6.83
CA LEU A 105 -6.66 -10.83 7.03
C LEU A 105 -6.40 -10.15 5.69
N VAL A 106 -7.06 -9.03 5.42
CA VAL A 106 -6.77 -8.15 4.28
C VAL A 106 -6.11 -6.88 4.80
N VAL A 107 -4.87 -6.63 4.38
CA VAL A 107 -4.11 -5.41 4.67
C VAL A 107 -4.34 -4.41 3.55
N MET A 108 -4.82 -3.21 3.87
CA MET A 108 -5.23 -2.18 2.90
C MET A 108 -4.36 -0.94 3.02
N LEU A 109 -3.59 -0.59 1.99
CA LEU A 109 -2.69 0.56 1.94
C LEU A 109 -3.29 1.69 1.11
N HIS A 110 -3.61 2.79 1.77
CA HIS A 110 -4.24 3.96 1.15
C HIS A 110 -3.31 4.70 0.19
N GLY A 111 -3.87 5.50 -0.71
CA GLY A 111 -3.13 6.42 -1.56
C GLY A 111 -2.74 7.73 -0.84
N CYS A 112 -1.97 8.58 -1.53
CA CYS A 112 -1.64 9.91 -1.02
C CYS A 112 -2.90 10.71 -0.65
N LYS A 113 -2.83 11.52 0.39
CA LYS A 113 -3.90 12.38 0.94
C LYS A 113 -5.06 11.64 1.61
N GLN A 114 -5.09 10.32 1.58
CA GLN A 114 -6.12 9.52 2.24
C GLN A 114 -5.77 9.20 3.70
N THR A 115 -6.75 8.73 4.45
CA THR A 115 -6.64 8.16 5.79
C THR A 115 -7.18 6.73 5.78
N ALA A 116 -6.97 5.98 6.85
CA ALA A 116 -7.56 4.65 7.01
C ALA A 116 -9.09 4.69 6.87
N GLU A 117 -9.76 5.69 7.47
CA GLU A 117 -11.21 5.86 7.42
C GLU A 117 -11.71 6.18 6.01
N SER A 118 -11.12 7.20 5.34
CA SER A 118 -11.57 7.60 4.01
C SER A 118 -11.33 6.48 2.98
N PHE A 119 -10.24 5.72 3.13
CA PHE A 119 -9.97 4.58 2.25
C PHE A 119 -10.92 3.41 2.52
N ALA A 120 -11.18 3.08 3.80
CA ALA A 120 -12.15 2.05 4.15
C ALA A 120 -13.57 2.39 3.68
N ALA A 121 -14.00 3.65 3.85
CA ALA A 121 -15.30 4.14 3.39
C ALA A 121 -15.41 4.08 1.87
N GLY A 122 -14.40 4.62 1.17
CA GLY A 122 -14.39 4.69 -0.29
C GLY A 122 -14.31 3.34 -0.98
N THR A 123 -13.55 2.39 -0.46
CA THR A 123 -13.47 1.02 -1.00
C THR A 123 -14.64 0.13 -0.56
N ARG A 124 -15.43 0.55 0.44
CA ARG A 124 -16.50 -0.23 1.07
C ARG A 124 -16.01 -1.57 1.63
N VAL A 125 -14.72 -1.71 1.91
CA VAL A 125 -14.10 -2.99 2.31
C VAL A 125 -14.69 -3.56 3.59
N CYS A 126 -15.07 -2.72 4.58
CA CYS A 126 -15.64 -3.20 5.83
C CYS A 126 -17.01 -3.87 5.63
N ARG A 127 -17.85 -3.36 4.71
CA ARG A 127 -19.13 -4.00 4.35
C ARG A 127 -18.92 -5.35 3.66
N LEU A 128 -17.87 -5.46 2.84
CA LEU A 128 -17.52 -6.74 2.24
C LEU A 128 -16.98 -7.70 3.30
N ALA A 129 -16.16 -7.21 4.23
CA ALA A 129 -15.63 -7.97 5.34
C ALA A 129 -16.74 -8.59 6.22
N ASP A 130 -17.80 -7.83 6.53
CA ASP A 130 -18.97 -8.34 7.27
C ASP A 130 -19.67 -9.49 6.52
N ARG A 131 -19.80 -9.38 5.19
CA ARG A 131 -20.47 -10.40 4.38
C ARG A 131 -19.61 -11.63 4.09
N ALA A 132 -18.30 -11.44 4.00
CA ALA A 132 -17.38 -12.47 3.50
C ALA A 132 -16.51 -13.11 4.60
N GLY A 133 -16.56 -12.60 5.83
CA GLY A 133 -15.89 -13.17 7.00
C GLY A 133 -14.38 -13.01 6.98
N PHE A 134 -13.86 -11.77 6.83
CA PHE A 134 -12.42 -11.48 6.95
C PHE A 134 -12.17 -10.21 7.77
N ALA A 135 -11.01 -10.11 8.40
CA ALA A 135 -10.58 -8.90 9.09
C ALA A 135 -9.86 -7.93 8.12
N VAL A 136 -9.90 -6.62 8.41
CA VAL A 136 -9.22 -5.60 7.60
C VAL A 136 -8.26 -4.80 8.46
N LEU A 137 -6.97 -4.80 8.10
CA LEU A 137 -5.95 -3.96 8.70
C LEU A 137 -5.63 -2.80 7.76
N LEU A 138 -5.75 -1.57 8.26
CA LEU A 138 -5.49 -0.35 7.51
C LEU A 138 -4.36 0.44 8.19
N PRO A 139 -3.09 0.18 7.86
CA PRO A 139 -2.00 1.06 8.26
C PRO A 139 -2.23 2.47 7.73
N GLU A 140 -1.79 3.49 8.50
CA GLU A 140 -1.98 4.89 8.11
C GLU A 140 -0.65 5.64 8.14
N GLN A 141 -0.28 6.24 7.00
CA GLN A 141 0.89 7.09 6.90
C GLN A 141 0.68 8.42 7.65
N ALA A 142 1.61 8.75 8.53
CA ALA A 142 1.52 9.96 9.32
C ALA A 142 1.81 11.22 8.49
N LYS A 143 1.10 12.33 8.77
CA LYS A 143 1.42 13.64 8.17
C LYS A 143 2.80 14.15 8.56
N THR A 144 3.31 13.76 9.72
CA THR A 144 4.66 14.08 10.20
C THR A 144 5.75 13.34 9.42
N ALA A 145 5.47 12.15 8.91
CA ALA A 145 6.39 11.40 8.07
C ALA A 145 6.35 11.89 6.61
N HIS A 146 5.15 12.19 6.10
CA HIS A 146 4.96 12.74 4.75
C HIS A 146 3.75 13.67 4.71
N ALA A 147 3.93 14.95 4.34
CA ALA A 147 2.89 15.97 4.37
C ALA A 147 1.62 15.62 3.59
N GLN A 148 1.75 14.86 2.51
CA GLN A 148 0.66 14.34 1.69
C GLN A 148 0.27 12.90 2.05
N ARG A 149 0.77 12.32 3.15
CA ARG A 149 0.53 10.91 3.54
C ARG A 149 0.88 9.90 2.44
N CYS A 150 1.85 10.19 1.57
CA CYS A 150 2.32 9.23 0.59
C CYS A 150 3.27 8.22 1.24
N TRP A 151 3.13 6.97 0.89
CA TRP A 151 4.06 5.91 1.26
C TRP A 151 5.35 6.01 0.46
N HIS A 152 6.48 5.66 1.07
CA HIS A 152 7.79 5.56 0.44
C HIS A 152 7.94 4.20 -0.27
N TRP A 153 7.55 4.13 -1.52
CA TRP A 153 7.61 2.92 -2.33
C TRP A 153 8.83 2.85 -3.25
N HIS A 154 9.64 3.91 -3.30
CA HIS A 154 10.82 4.06 -4.18
C HIS A 154 12.09 4.24 -3.36
N GLY A 155 13.27 4.10 -4.02
CA GLY A 155 14.57 4.23 -3.36
C GLY A 155 14.91 3.02 -2.49
N ASP A 156 15.70 3.26 -1.43
CA ASP A 156 16.13 2.20 -0.53
C ASP A 156 14.96 1.62 0.25
N HIS A 157 14.76 0.32 0.12
CA HIS A 157 13.73 -0.43 0.82
C HIS A 157 13.83 -0.29 2.35
N ALA A 158 15.04 -0.25 2.92
CA ALA A 158 15.23 -0.09 4.36
C ALA A 158 14.73 1.27 4.88
N GLN A 159 14.61 2.26 4.00
CA GLN A 159 14.08 3.59 4.29
C GLN A 159 12.56 3.70 4.05
N SER A 160 11.93 2.67 3.47
CA SER A 160 10.48 2.63 3.26
C SER A 160 9.73 2.28 4.53
N GLU A 161 8.41 2.37 4.52
CA GLU A 161 7.56 1.88 5.60
C GLU A 161 7.32 0.37 5.54
N ALA A 162 7.83 -0.34 4.52
CA ALA A 162 7.56 -1.77 4.34
C ALA A 162 8.00 -2.63 5.53
N PRO A 163 9.19 -2.47 6.15
CA PRO A 163 9.54 -3.23 7.35
C PRO A 163 8.59 -2.99 8.52
N ALA A 164 8.14 -1.74 8.71
CA ALA A 164 7.20 -1.39 9.78
C ALA A 164 5.81 -2.00 9.54
N VAL A 165 5.32 -1.97 8.31
CA VAL A 165 4.04 -2.59 7.93
C VAL A 165 4.14 -4.12 8.07
N ALA A 166 5.23 -4.74 7.63
CA ALA A 166 5.47 -6.19 7.80
C ALA A 166 5.44 -6.59 9.28
N SER A 167 6.14 -5.84 10.14
CA SER A 167 6.14 -6.06 11.60
C SER A 167 4.74 -5.88 12.21
N LEU A 168 3.97 -4.87 11.78
CA LEU A 168 2.59 -4.66 12.21
C LEU A 168 1.70 -5.86 11.83
N VAL A 169 1.81 -6.36 10.59
CA VAL A 169 1.05 -7.52 10.12
C VAL A 169 1.33 -8.74 10.98
N ASP A 170 2.60 -9.04 11.26
CA ASP A 170 3.00 -10.16 12.11
C ASP A 170 2.46 -10.03 13.54
N ALA A 171 2.48 -8.81 14.11
CA ALA A 171 1.98 -8.55 15.46
C ALA A 171 0.45 -8.75 15.54
N ILE A 172 -0.29 -8.17 14.61
CA ILE A 172 -1.77 -8.23 14.57
C ILE A 172 -2.25 -9.65 14.26
N ALA A 173 -1.60 -10.35 13.31
CA ALA A 173 -1.97 -11.73 13.00
C ALA A 173 -1.81 -12.64 14.22
N ARG A 174 -0.73 -12.46 14.98
CA ARG A 174 -0.47 -13.21 16.23
C ARG A 174 -1.44 -12.81 17.36
N GLU A 175 -1.64 -11.50 17.58
CA GLU A 175 -2.49 -11.01 18.68
C GLU A 175 -3.95 -11.47 18.55
N HIS A 176 -4.47 -11.48 17.30
CA HIS A 176 -5.85 -11.82 17.05
C HIS A 176 -6.07 -13.28 16.60
N GLY A 177 -4.99 -14.04 16.37
CA GLY A 177 -5.07 -15.42 15.88
C GLY A 177 -5.63 -15.52 14.46
N PHE A 178 -5.24 -14.58 13.58
CA PHE A 178 -5.60 -14.65 12.17
C PHE A 178 -4.83 -15.77 11.45
N ASP A 179 -5.45 -16.29 10.40
CA ASP A 179 -4.85 -17.32 9.56
C ASP A 179 -3.67 -16.75 8.76
N ARG A 180 -2.47 -17.20 9.06
CA ARG A 180 -1.23 -16.73 8.42
C ARG A 180 -1.08 -17.20 6.97
N GLU A 181 -1.79 -18.25 6.56
CA GLU A 181 -1.81 -18.71 5.19
C GLU A 181 -2.77 -17.90 4.32
N ARG A 182 -3.65 -17.08 4.95
CA ARG A 182 -4.66 -16.26 4.29
C ARG A 182 -4.52 -14.77 4.66
N VAL A 183 -3.29 -14.26 4.61
CA VAL A 183 -3.02 -12.83 4.71
C VAL A 183 -2.87 -12.27 3.29
N TYR A 184 -3.67 -11.28 2.97
CA TYR A 184 -3.69 -10.64 1.66
C TYR A 184 -3.35 -9.17 1.77
N LEU A 185 -2.78 -8.62 0.72
CA LEU A 185 -2.35 -7.22 0.67
C LEU A 185 -3.04 -6.51 -0.48
N ALA A 186 -3.53 -5.30 -0.26
CA ALA A 186 -4.08 -4.46 -1.33
C ALA A 186 -3.73 -2.99 -1.12
N GLY A 187 -3.67 -2.22 -2.21
CA GLY A 187 -3.42 -0.78 -2.12
C GLY A 187 -3.74 -0.04 -3.40
N ILE A 188 -3.79 1.31 -3.28
CA ILE A 188 -3.97 2.22 -4.41
C ILE A 188 -2.80 3.20 -4.52
N SER A 189 -2.37 3.50 -5.75
CA SER A 189 -1.37 4.56 -6.03
C SER A 189 -0.07 4.32 -5.25
N ALA A 190 0.40 5.26 -4.42
CA ALA A 190 1.55 5.05 -3.53
C ALA A 190 1.37 3.84 -2.59
N GLY A 191 0.13 3.55 -2.15
CA GLY A 191 -0.17 2.36 -1.36
C GLY A 191 -0.01 1.06 -2.16
N ALA A 192 -0.37 1.06 -3.46
CA ALA A 192 -0.08 -0.07 -4.34
C ALA A 192 1.42 -0.22 -4.60
N GLY A 193 2.15 0.90 -4.71
CA GLY A 193 3.62 0.89 -4.79
C GLY A 193 4.25 0.23 -3.56
N LEU A 194 3.83 0.60 -2.34
CA LEU A 194 4.31 -0.04 -1.12
C LEU A 194 3.86 -1.50 -1.02
N ALA A 195 2.64 -1.83 -1.50
CA ALA A 195 2.15 -3.20 -1.57
C ALA A 195 3.03 -4.07 -2.49
N SER A 196 3.46 -3.54 -3.65
CA SER A 196 4.38 -4.29 -4.51
C SER A 196 5.74 -4.51 -3.83
N VAL A 197 6.29 -3.51 -3.13
CA VAL A 197 7.53 -3.66 -2.34
C VAL A 197 7.38 -4.74 -1.27
N LEU A 198 6.26 -4.75 -0.52
CA LEU A 198 5.97 -5.77 0.50
C LEU A 198 5.86 -7.17 -0.10
N ALA A 199 5.12 -7.33 -1.20
CA ALA A 199 4.98 -8.63 -1.87
C ALA A 199 6.31 -9.15 -2.41
N MET A 200 7.17 -8.26 -2.93
CA MET A 200 8.48 -8.61 -3.49
C MET A 200 9.54 -8.90 -2.43
N ARG A 201 9.55 -8.15 -1.31
CA ARG A 201 10.62 -8.22 -0.29
C ARG A 201 10.23 -9.02 0.96
N HIS A 202 8.93 -9.24 1.19
CA HIS A 202 8.40 -9.99 2.32
C HIS A 202 7.38 -11.05 1.89
N PRO A 203 7.68 -11.87 0.85
CA PRO A 203 6.71 -12.74 0.20
C PRO A 203 6.09 -13.78 1.13
N LEU A 204 6.83 -14.24 2.13
CA LEU A 204 6.38 -15.25 3.10
C LEU A 204 5.24 -14.78 4.02
N ARG A 205 4.81 -13.52 3.92
CA ARG A 205 3.71 -12.97 4.70
C ARG A 205 2.39 -12.93 3.97
N PHE A 206 2.40 -13.01 2.63
CA PHE A 206 1.22 -12.69 1.84
C PHE A 206 0.88 -13.82 0.87
N ALA A 207 -0.36 -14.26 0.92
CA ALA A 207 -0.90 -15.28 0.01
C ALA A 207 -1.22 -14.71 -1.39
N ALA A 208 -1.52 -13.41 -1.48
CA ALA A 208 -1.72 -12.70 -2.75
C ALA A 208 -1.69 -11.17 -2.52
N VAL A 209 -1.54 -10.43 -3.64
CA VAL A 209 -1.56 -8.95 -3.64
C VAL A 209 -2.53 -8.39 -4.66
N GLY A 210 -3.23 -7.30 -4.29
CA GLY A 210 -4.08 -6.47 -5.14
C GLY A 210 -3.48 -5.07 -5.33
N LEU A 211 -3.23 -4.67 -6.57
CA LEU A 211 -2.58 -3.40 -6.90
C LEU A 211 -3.51 -2.56 -7.77
N HIS A 212 -3.99 -1.42 -7.25
CA HIS A 212 -4.83 -0.51 -8.02
C HIS A 212 -4.03 0.74 -8.39
N SER A 213 -3.91 1.05 -9.69
CA SER A 213 -3.19 2.23 -10.19
C SER A 213 -1.80 2.39 -9.57
N GLY A 214 -1.06 1.28 -9.47
CA GLY A 214 0.26 1.20 -8.83
C GLY A 214 1.41 1.47 -9.79
N PRO A 215 2.53 2.08 -9.33
CA PRO A 215 3.75 2.19 -10.11
C PRO A 215 4.50 0.86 -10.18
N VAL A 216 5.24 0.66 -11.27
CA VAL A 216 6.14 -0.49 -11.46
C VAL A 216 7.22 -0.52 -10.38
N PHE A 217 7.56 -1.72 -9.89
CA PHE A 217 8.54 -1.94 -8.84
C PHE A 217 9.98 -1.75 -9.34
N GLY A 218 10.85 -1.21 -8.48
CA GLY A 218 12.31 -1.15 -8.71
C GLY A 218 12.78 -0.04 -9.65
N ALA A 219 11.89 0.64 -10.37
CA ALA A 219 12.26 1.61 -11.41
C ALA A 219 12.56 3.03 -10.92
N ALA A 220 12.34 3.33 -9.65
CA ALA A 220 12.49 4.68 -9.10
C ALA A 220 13.42 4.71 -7.89
N SER A 221 14.43 5.58 -7.94
CA SER A 221 15.41 5.78 -6.88
C SER A 221 15.23 7.10 -6.10
N SER A 222 14.39 8.01 -6.59
CA SER A 222 14.13 9.33 -5.99
C SER A 222 12.71 9.79 -6.28
N THR A 223 12.24 10.83 -5.60
CA THR A 223 10.92 11.43 -5.85
C THR A 223 10.76 11.89 -7.31
N MET A 224 11.83 12.41 -7.92
CA MET A 224 11.78 12.86 -9.31
C MET A 224 11.62 11.67 -10.27
N THR A 225 12.39 10.61 -10.10
CA THR A 225 12.28 9.39 -10.91
C THR A 225 10.95 8.68 -10.64
N ALA A 226 10.44 8.70 -9.40
CA ALA A 226 9.12 8.17 -9.06
C ALA A 226 7.99 8.86 -9.83
N MET A 227 8.04 10.20 -9.96
CA MET A 227 7.06 10.94 -10.76
C MET A 227 7.16 10.58 -12.25
N SER A 228 8.36 10.40 -12.78
CA SER A 228 8.58 9.95 -14.17
C SER A 228 8.01 8.55 -14.40
N VAL A 229 8.31 7.62 -13.49
CA VAL A 229 7.82 6.23 -13.53
C VAL A 229 6.30 6.19 -13.47
N MET A 230 5.67 6.93 -12.58
CA MET A 230 4.21 6.99 -12.53
C MET A 230 3.63 7.44 -13.88
N ARG A 231 4.16 8.51 -14.47
CA ARG A 231 3.63 9.10 -15.72
C ARG A 231 3.89 8.28 -16.96
N HIS A 232 4.97 7.52 -17.02
CA HIS A 232 5.44 6.90 -18.27
C HIS A 232 5.72 5.40 -18.15
N GLY A 233 5.71 4.83 -16.93
CA GLY A 233 6.30 3.52 -16.64
C GLY A 233 7.83 3.57 -16.63
N SER A 234 8.45 2.42 -16.47
CA SER A 234 9.90 2.26 -16.62
C SER A 234 10.32 2.27 -18.08
N ARG A 235 11.51 2.79 -18.36
CA ARG A 235 12.23 2.59 -19.64
C ARG A 235 13.02 1.29 -19.63
N GLU A 236 13.44 0.86 -18.45
CA GLU A 236 14.12 -0.42 -18.26
C GLU A 236 13.12 -1.58 -18.37
N ASP A 237 13.62 -2.72 -18.76
CA ASP A 237 12.82 -3.94 -18.84
C ASP A 237 12.32 -4.33 -17.45
N PRO A 238 10.99 -4.59 -17.28
CA PRO A 238 10.41 -4.88 -15.97
C PRO A 238 10.91 -6.20 -15.37
N VAL A 239 11.31 -7.18 -16.19
CA VAL A 239 11.88 -8.46 -15.74
C VAL A 239 13.29 -8.22 -15.19
N HIS A 240 14.12 -7.47 -15.91
CA HIS A 240 15.45 -7.11 -15.43
C HIS A 240 15.43 -6.34 -14.11
N LEU A 241 14.46 -5.44 -13.92
CA LEU A 241 14.30 -4.72 -12.63
C LEU A 241 14.05 -5.67 -11.45
N VAL A 242 13.30 -6.73 -11.67
CA VAL A 242 13.02 -7.74 -10.64
C VAL A 242 14.26 -8.60 -10.41
N ASP A 243 14.89 -9.10 -11.47
CA ASP A 243 16.08 -9.97 -11.39
C ASP A 243 17.28 -9.24 -10.74
N ALA A 244 17.42 -7.92 -10.96
CA ALA A 244 18.42 -7.09 -10.29
C ALA A 244 18.11 -6.82 -8.80
N ALA A 245 16.84 -6.86 -8.41
CA ALA A 245 16.41 -6.53 -7.06
C ALA A 245 16.22 -7.76 -6.14
N LEU A 246 16.02 -8.95 -6.70
CA LEU A 246 15.58 -10.16 -5.97
C LEU A 246 16.32 -11.41 -6.49
N ASP A 247 16.55 -12.36 -5.62
CA ASP A 247 16.81 -13.74 -6.03
C ASP A 247 15.48 -14.41 -6.43
N VAL A 248 15.17 -14.37 -7.72
CA VAL A 248 13.95 -14.94 -8.27
C VAL A 248 13.90 -16.47 -8.14
N ALA A 249 15.06 -17.13 -8.09
CA ALA A 249 15.12 -18.58 -7.91
C ALA A 249 14.69 -19.01 -6.50
N ALA A 250 15.05 -18.23 -5.49
CA ALA A 250 14.64 -18.45 -4.10
C ALA A 250 13.27 -17.82 -3.76
N HIS A 251 12.75 -16.92 -4.60
CA HIS A 251 11.48 -16.24 -4.31
C HIS A 251 10.28 -17.22 -4.45
N PRO A 252 9.39 -17.37 -3.43
CA PRO A 252 8.30 -18.35 -3.46
C PRO A 252 7.20 -18.03 -4.48
N GLY A 253 7.20 -16.79 -5.00
CA GLY A 253 6.11 -16.25 -5.80
C GLY A 253 5.01 -15.64 -4.94
N VAL A 254 4.30 -14.65 -5.48
CA VAL A 254 3.08 -14.07 -4.88
C VAL A 254 2.08 -13.81 -6.01
N PRO A 255 0.93 -14.46 -6.02
CA PRO A 255 -0.13 -14.17 -6.99
C PRO A 255 -0.61 -12.72 -6.93
N ALA A 256 -0.92 -12.12 -8.08
CA ALA A 256 -1.25 -10.69 -8.17
C ALA A 256 -2.52 -10.38 -8.96
N PHE A 257 -3.32 -9.46 -8.44
CA PHE A 257 -4.49 -8.88 -9.10
C PHE A 257 -4.29 -7.38 -9.29
N ILE A 258 -4.10 -6.94 -10.53
CA ILE A 258 -3.73 -5.57 -10.89
C ILE A 258 -4.93 -4.90 -11.57
N VAL A 259 -5.34 -3.72 -11.08
CA VAL A 259 -6.42 -2.91 -11.64
C VAL A 259 -5.88 -1.56 -12.06
N GLN A 260 -6.25 -1.12 -13.25
CA GLN A 260 -5.77 0.14 -13.83
C GLN A 260 -6.89 0.88 -14.55
N GLY A 261 -7.00 2.17 -14.34
CA GLY A 261 -7.85 3.03 -15.13
C GLY A 261 -7.28 3.27 -16.55
N GLU A 262 -8.12 3.12 -17.58
CA GLU A 262 -7.68 3.32 -18.97
C GLU A 262 -7.18 4.75 -19.23
N ILE A 263 -7.84 5.76 -18.64
CA ILE A 263 -7.53 7.19 -18.79
C ILE A 263 -6.86 7.78 -17.52
N ASP A 264 -6.15 6.94 -16.75
CA ASP A 264 -5.40 7.39 -15.59
C ASP A 264 -4.24 8.31 -16.01
N ALA A 265 -4.36 9.59 -15.68
CA ALA A 265 -3.38 10.63 -16.02
C ALA A 265 -2.27 10.77 -14.95
N VAL A 266 -2.35 10.04 -13.84
CA VAL A 266 -1.38 10.08 -12.74
C VAL A 266 -0.42 8.91 -12.82
N VAL A 267 -0.97 7.68 -12.94
CA VAL A 267 -0.19 6.45 -13.12
C VAL A 267 -0.59 5.84 -14.46
N ALA A 268 0.30 5.96 -15.43
CA ALA A 268 0.04 5.49 -16.79
C ALA A 268 -0.17 3.97 -16.84
N ARG A 269 -1.07 3.53 -17.74
CA ARG A 269 -1.41 2.12 -17.96
C ARG A 269 -0.18 1.21 -18.17
N ARG A 270 0.91 1.75 -18.71
CA ARG A 270 2.17 1.00 -18.88
C ARG A 270 2.68 0.40 -17.57
N ASN A 271 2.50 1.10 -16.43
CA ASN A 271 2.89 0.56 -15.11
C ASN A 271 2.16 -0.75 -14.78
N ALA A 272 0.86 -0.84 -15.07
CA ALA A 272 0.10 -2.06 -14.81
C ALA A 272 0.56 -3.24 -15.67
N VAL A 273 0.90 -3.02 -16.94
CA VAL A 273 1.46 -4.05 -17.81
C VAL A 273 2.81 -4.51 -17.28
N GLN A 274 3.69 -3.58 -16.91
CA GLN A 274 5.00 -3.88 -16.37
C GLN A 274 4.93 -4.61 -15.03
N LEU A 275 4.01 -4.22 -14.12
CA LEU A 275 3.73 -4.97 -12.90
C LEU A 275 3.25 -6.39 -13.21
N GLY A 276 2.38 -6.57 -14.21
CA GLY A 276 1.93 -7.89 -14.66
C GLY A 276 3.10 -8.79 -15.05
N MET A 277 4.05 -8.27 -15.83
CA MET A 277 5.28 -8.99 -16.20
C MET A 277 6.15 -9.31 -14.98
N GLN A 278 6.33 -8.36 -14.05
CA GLN A 278 7.12 -8.55 -12.83
C GLN A 278 6.55 -9.66 -11.96
N PHE A 279 5.23 -9.64 -11.74
CA PHE A 279 4.57 -10.70 -10.97
C PHE A 279 4.54 -12.04 -11.72
N ALA A 280 4.42 -12.05 -13.04
CA ALA A 280 4.57 -13.26 -13.82
C ALA A 280 5.99 -13.85 -13.70
N ARG A 281 7.03 -13.00 -13.66
CA ARG A 281 8.44 -13.40 -13.48
C ARG A 281 8.67 -14.06 -12.13
N ILE A 282 8.31 -13.43 -11.01
CA ILE A 282 8.52 -14.02 -9.67
C ILE A 282 7.72 -15.29 -9.44
N ASN A 283 6.60 -15.46 -10.14
CA ASN A 283 5.80 -16.70 -10.13
C ASN A 283 6.30 -17.75 -11.15
N ARG A 284 7.46 -17.48 -11.82
CA ARG A 284 8.13 -18.39 -12.77
C ARG A 284 7.28 -18.76 -13.99
N LEU A 285 6.38 -17.86 -14.43
CA LEU A 285 5.71 -17.97 -15.71
C LEU A 285 6.57 -17.41 -16.85
N LEU A 286 7.33 -16.33 -16.58
CA LEU A 286 8.28 -15.76 -17.54
C LEU A 286 9.71 -16.14 -17.19
N ASP A 287 10.57 -16.29 -18.21
CA ASP A 287 12.02 -16.42 -18.06
C ASP A 287 12.71 -15.05 -17.88
N ALA A 288 14.04 -15.02 -17.85
CA ALA A 288 14.82 -13.79 -17.67
C ALA A 288 14.78 -12.86 -18.91
N GLN A 289 14.33 -13.34 -20.04
CA GLN A 289 14.11 -12.59 -21.27
C GLN A 289 12.68 -12.03 -21.37
N GLY A 290 11.83 -12.37 -20.39
CA GLY A 290 10.41 -11.97 -20.38
C GLY A 290 9.52 -12.83 -21.27
N GLU A 291 10.05 -13.93 -21.80
CA GLU A 291 9.29 -14.87 -22.61
C GLU A 291 8.52 -15.86 -21.74
N LEU A 292 7.37 -16.31 -22.24
CA LEU A 292 6.54 -17.28 -21.53
C LEU A 292 7.23 -18.64 -21.46
N ARG A 293 7.63 -19.02 -20.24
CA ARG A 293 8.30 -20.31 -19.98
C ARG A 293 7.33 -21.45 -19.68
N VAL A 294 6.27 -21.14 -18.92
CA VAL A 294 5.29 -22.15 -18.48
C VAL A 294 3.91 -21.50 -18.32
N GLY A 295 2.88 -22.26 -18.60
CA GLY A 295 1.49 -21.78 -18.55
C GLY A 295 1.05 -21.12 -19.84
N GLU A 296 0.13 -20.18 -19.74
CA GLU A 296 -0.45 -19.48 -20.89
C GLU A 296 -0.84 -18.06 -20.51
N ILE A 297 -0.89 -17.19 -21.52
CA ILE A 297 -1.43 -15.83 -21.42
C ILE A 297 -2.77 -15.81 -22.15
N ARG A 298 -3.84 -15.44 -21.44
CA ARG A 298 -5.18 -15.29 -21.99
C ARG A 298 -5.59 -13.82 -21.97
N THR A 299 -6.07 -13.31 -23.08
CA THR A 299 -6.66 -11.97 -23.17
C THR A 299 -8.13 -12.08 -23.51
N HIS A 300 -8.95 -11.31 -22.80
CA HIS A 300 -10.38 -11.22 -23.06
C HIS A 300 -10.92 -9.89 -22.56
N SER A 301 -12.14 -9.55 -22.97
CA SER A 301 -12.85 -8.38 -22.46
C SER A 301 -14.24 -8.79 -22.01
N ARG A 302 -14.66 -8.21 -20.88
CA ARG A 302 -16.02 -8.39 -20.37
C ARG A 302 -16.49 -7.08 -19.79
N ASP A 303 -17.71 -6.68 -20.14
CA ASP A 303 -18.29 -5.38 -19.76
C ASP A 303 -17.34 -4.23 -20.16
N ALA A 304 -16.96 -3.38 -19.25
CA ALA A 304 -16.05 -2.26 -19.50
C ALA A 304 -14.58 -2.59 -19.09
N VAL A 305 -14.19 -3.86 -19.01
CA VAL A 305 -12.86 -4.28 -18.54
C VAL A 305 -12.18 -5.16 -19.57
N ALA A 306 -10.93 -4.82 -19.91
CA ALA A 306 -10.02 -5.69 -20.63
C ALA A 306 -9.12 -6.42 -19.63
N TYR A 307 -8.95 -7.73 -19.84
CA TYR A 307 -8.19 -8.61 -18.96
C TYR A 307 -7.00 -9.20 -19.69
N THR A 308 -5.87 -9.30 -18.99
CA THR A 308 -4.73 -10.12 -19.34
C THR A 308 -4.44 -11.05 -18.18
N ASP A 309 -4.59 -12.35 -18.39
CA ASP A 309 -4.44 -13.40 -17.40
C ASP A 309 -3.20 -14.24 -17.67
N TYR A 310 -2.36 -14.39 -16.67
CA TYR A 310 -1.27 -15.35 -16.66
C TYR A 310 -1.71 -16.57 -15.85
N VAL A 311 -1.82 -17.72 -16.53
CA VAL A 311 -2.39 -18.94 -15.98
C VAL A 311 -1.32 -20.03 -15.94
N LYS A 312 -1.16 -20.70 -14.80
CA LYS A 312 -0.22 -21.81 -14.59
C LYS A 312 -0.97 -23.03 -14.08
N SER A 313 -0.86 -24.17 -14.77
CA SER A 313 -1.55 -25.40 -14.40
C SER A 313 -3.07 -25.20 -14.17
N GLY A 314 -3.72 -24.43 -15.04
CA GLY A 314 -5.14 -24.12 -14.97
C GLY A 314 -5.54 -23.09 -13.88
N ARG A 315 -4.61 -22.64 -13.05
CA ARG A 315 -4.84 -21.65 -11.98
C ARG A 315 -4.44 -20.25 -12.45
N LEU A 316 -5.31 -19.29 -12.22
CA LEU A 316 -5.02 -17.87 -12.42
C LEU A 316 -3.99 -17.40 -11.38
N VAL A 317 -2.82 -16.96 -11.84
CA VAL A 317 -1.70 -16.51 -10.98
C VAL A 317 -1.58 -14.99 -11.01
N VAL A 318 -1.63 -14.37 -12.20
CA VAL A 318 -1.59 -12.93 -12.34
C VAL A 318 -2.72 -12.48 -13.25
N ARG A 319 -3.45 -11.43 -12.83
CA ARG A 319 -4.47 -10.77 -13.67
C ARG A 319 -4.19 -9.29 -13.75
N VAL A 320 -4.19 -8.76 -14.94
CA VAL A 320 -4.19 -7.32 -15.21
C VAL A 320 -5.57 -6.93 -15.77
N CYS A 321 -6.23 -5.98 -15.09
CA CYS A 321 -7.55 -5.45 -15.46
C CYS A 321 -7.39 -3.97 -15.88
N VAL A 322 -7.81 -3.63 -17.09
CA VAL A 322 -7.89 -2.24 -17.54
C VAL A 322 -9.35 -1.84 -17.64
N VAL A 323 -9.76 -0.89 -16.79
CA VAL A 323 -11.15 -0.42 -16.70
C VAL A 323 -11.35 0.77 -17.63
N ARG A 324 -12.25 0.63 -18.62
CA ARG A 324 -12.54 1.64 -19.64
C ARG A 324 -13.08 2.93 -18.99
N GLY A 325 -12.54 4.08 -19.41
CA GLY A 325 -12.97 5.40 -18.99
C GLY A 325 -12.75 5.72 -17.51
N LEU A 326 -12.07 4.87 -16.74
CA LEU A 326 -11.69 5.14 -15.38
C LEU A 326 -10.39 5.95 -15.34
N GLY A 327 -10.38 7.03 -14.55
CA GLY A 327 -9.20 7.83 -14.24
C GLY A 327 -8.41 7.27 -13.05
N HIS A 328 -7.64 8.14 -12.35
CA HIS A 328 -6.89 7.75 -11.14
C HIS A 328 -7.82 7.68 -9.92
N ALA A 329 -8.60 6.61 -9.83
CA ALA A 329 -9.58 6.40 -8.76
C ALA A 329 -9.83 4.90 -8.56
N TRP A 330 -10.18 4.50 -7.34
CA TRP A 330 -10.61 3.15 -7.01
C TRP A 330 -11.90 2.81 -7.74
N SER A 331 -11.93 1.72 -8.49
CA SER A 331 -13.05 1.28 -9.31
C SER A 331 -14.20 0.73 -8.46
N GLY A 332 -15.44 1.12 -8.77
CA GLY A 332 -16.65 0.64 -8.10
C GLY A 332 -16.76 1.04 -6.63
N GLY A 333 -16.03 2.08 -6.22
CA GLY A 333 -16.02 2.63 -4.88
C GLY A 333 -17.14 3.66 -4.61
N ASP A 334 -17.04 4.33 -3.46
CA ASP A 334 -17.95 5.42 -3.10
C ASP A 334 -17.43 6.76 -3.65
N PRO A 335 -18.07 7.39 -4.65
CA PRO A 335 -17.58 8.62 -5.27
C PRO A 335 -17.62 9.85 -4.35
N ARG A 336 -18.21 9.75 -3.16
CA ARG A 336 -18.16 10.80 -2.14
C ARG A 336 -16.78 10.90 -1.49
N GLU A 337 -16.00 9.83 -1.54
CA GLU A 337 -14.64 9.80 -1.02
C GLU A 337 -13.62 10.15 -2.13
N ALA A 338 -12.63 10.96 -1.80
CA ALA A 338 -11.61 11.35 -2.75
C ALA A 338 -10.84 10.14 -3.30
N PHE A 339 -10.55 10.15 -4.61
CA PHE A 339 -9.86 9.06 -5.33
C PHE A 339 -10.65 7.75 -5.40
N HIS A 340 -11.98 7.81 -5.31
CA HIS A 340 -12.88 6.70 -5.56
C HIS A 340 -13.88 7.08 -6.67
N SER A 341 -14.35 6.09 -7.39
CA SER A 341 -15.31 6.25 -8.49
C SER A 341 -16.30 5.10 -8.45
N ASP A 342 -17.56 5.39 -8.73
CA ASP A 342 -18.61 4.39 -8.96
C ASP A 342 -18.51 3.71 -10.34
N ARG A 343 -17.60 4.21 -11.21
CA ARG A 343 -17.33 3.62 -12.52
C ARG A 343 -16.59 2.29 -12.41
N GLY A 344 -16.93 1.38 -13.32
CA GLY A 344 -16.31 0.07 -13.43
C GLY A 344 -16.83 -0.90 -12.36
N PRO A 345 -16.27 -2.12 -12.34
CA PRO A 345 -16.63 -3.12 -11.35
C PRO A 345 -16.09 -2.78 -9.96
N ASP A 346 -16.69 -3.36 -8.92
CA ASP A 346 -16.19 -3.28 -7.55
C ASP A 346 -14.83 -3.98 -7.44
N ALA A 347 -13.75 -3.17 -7.45
CA ALA A 347 -12.38 -3.67 -7.42
C ALA A 347 -12.10 -4.49 -6.15
N MET A 348 -12.69 -4.11 -4.99
CA MET A 348 -12.47 -4.86 -3.76
C MET A 348 -13.14 -6.25 -3.82
N ALA A 349 -14.36 -6.33 -4.37
CA ALA A 349 -15.04 -7.61 -4.57
C ALA A 349 -14.29 -8.50 -5.55
N MET A 350 -13.74 -7.94 -6.65
CA MET A 350 -12.92 -8.69 -7.60
C MET A 350 -11.63 -9.20 -6.96
N MET A 351 -10.92 -8.35 -6.19
CA MET A 351 -9.72 -8.74 -5.46
C MET A 351 -10.03 -9.84 -4.45
N TRP A 352 -11.13 -9.73 -3.71
CA TRP A 352 -11.53 -10.75 -2.75
C TRP A 352 -11.86 -12.09 -3.42
N GLN A 353 -12.56 -12.09 -4.56
CA GLN A 353 -12.81 -13.32 -5.32
C GLN A 353 -11.51 -14.00 -5.79
N PHE A 354 -10.49 -13.21 -6.11
CA PHE A 354 -9.17 -13.73 -6.43
C PHE A 354 -8.46 -14.24 -5.17
N PHE A 355 -8.40 -13.44 -4.10
CA PHE A 355 -7.70 -13.73 -2.85
C PHE A 355 -8.16 -15.02 -2.19
N ARG A 356 -9.46 -15.22 -2.04
CA ARG A 356 -10.05 -16.40 -1.38
C ARG A 356 -9.67 -17.75 -2.03
N ARG A 357 -9.09 -17.72 -3.20
CA ARG A 357 -8.58 -18.90 -3.93
C ARG A 357 -7.07 -19.08 -3.77
N GLN A 358 -6.40 -18.16 -3.12
CA GLN A 358 -4.97 -18.19 -2.90
C GLN A 358 -4.68 -18.50 -1.43
N HIS A 359 -3.82 -19.45 -1.19
CA HIS A 359 -3.33 -19.81 0.12
C HIS A 359 -1.81 -19.89 0.02
N ARG A 360 -1.11 -19.39 1.04
CA ARG A 360 0.30 -19.66 1.20
C ARG A 360 0.46 -21.07 1.78
N SER A 361 1.33 -21.87 1.23
CA SER A 361 1.61 -23.20 1.77
C SER A 361 2.66 -23.10 2.88
N ALA A 362 2.49 -23.83 3.97
CA ALA A 362 3.53 -23.99 4.98
C ALA A 362 4.83 -24.58 4.41
N ALA A 363 4.76 -25.31 3.30
CA ALA A 363 5.93 -25.82 2.58
C ALA A 363 6.80 -24.69 1.98
N ASP A 364 6.26 -23.50 1.77
CA ASP A 364 7.01 -22.33 1.28
C ASP A 364 7.92 -21.71 2.36
N GLU A 365 7.81 -22.14 3.62
CA GLU A 365 8.67 -21.69 4.74
C GLU A 365 9.97 -22.49 4.88
N MET A 366 10.11 -23.62 4.18
CA MET A 366 11.23 -24.56 4.36
C MET A 366 12.25 -24.59 3.20
N VAL A 367 12.22 -23.55 2.33
CA VAL A 367 13.18 -23.43 1.21
C VAL A 367 14.14 -22.28 1.44
#